data_e0181a1b1bda4f39de81f2f8a779e905
#
_entry.id   e0181a1b1bda4f39de81f2f8a779e905
#
_cell.length_a   1.000
_cell.length_b   1.000
_cell.length_c   1.000
_cell.angle_alpha   90.00
_cell.angle_beta   90.00
_cell.angle_gamma   90.00
#
_symmetry.space_group_name_H-M   'P 1'
#
loop_
_entity.id
_entity.type
_entity.pdbx_description
1 polymer ?
#
loop_
_entity_poly.entity_id
_entity_poly.type
_entity_poly.pdbx_seq_one_letter_code
_entity_poly.pdbx_strand_id
1 'polypeptide(L)'
;MIKGSPGRRFRHLCRFIALATIVGLIHKSHQEFLVRLKDKGQPIELSDVQRVLPQAVTLNSNEDDLSVVHAYDEQEKRIGLITQTSPQGDSAIGFSGSTNLMVIWDEEDRVSSVSIRSSGDTVDHVDAILEKPDFFKQFEGKTREELAGLRKIEAVSGATLTSMAIADAIALRFGGEKKVGRFPKPIDLKEVKKY
;
A
#
# COMPACT_ATOMS: atom_id res chain seq x y z
N MET A 1 31.48 7.92 -54.29
CA MET A 1 30.12 8.16 -53.77
C MET A 1 29.33 6.87 -53.88
N ILE A 2 29.10 6.14 -52.79
CA ILE A 2 28.37 4.86 -52.77
C ILE A 2 26.87 5.20 -52.66
N LYS A 3 26.14 5.15 -53.80
CA LYS A 3 24.67 5.25 -53.81
C LYS A 3 24.09 3.94 -53.23
N GLY A 4 23.67 3.97 -51.97
CA GLY A 4 22.95 2.85 -51.36
C GLY A 4 21.66 2.57 -52.13
N SER A 5 21.38 1.30 -52.45
CA SER A 5 20.20 0.88 -53.24
C SER A 5 18.91 1.29 -52.49
N PRO A 6 17.87 1.79 -53.20
CA PRO A 6 16.61 2.25 -52.59
C PRO A 6 15.92 1.18 -51.74
N GLY A 7 16.02 -0.10 -52.08
CA GLY A 7 15.46 -1.21 -51.31
C GLY A 7 16.14 -1.47 -49.97
N ARG A 8 17.41 -1.07 -49.80
CA ARG A 8 18.11 -1.20 -48.52
C ARG A 8 17.63 -0.15 -47.52
N ARG A 9 17.42 1.08 -47.97
CA ARG A 9 16.88 2.19 -47.16
C ARG A 9 15.44 1.90 -46.75
N PHE A 10 14.62 1.38 -47.62
CA PHE A 10 13.24 0.98 -47.32
C PHE A 10 13.17 -0.11 -46.25
N ARG A 11 14.00 -1.15 -46.33
CA ARG A 11 14.07 -2.20 -45.28
C ARG A 11 14.52 -1.67 -43.94
N HIS A 12 15.43 -0.72 -43.86
CA HIS A 12 15.83 -0.08 -42.60
C HIS A 12 14.70 0.78 -42.05
N LEU A 13 13.97 1.50 -42.89
CA LEU A 13 12.81 2.29 -42.46
C LEU A 13 11.71 1.41 -41.87
N CYS A 14 11.36 0.29 -42.53
CA CYS A 14 10.37 -0.67 -42.01
C CYS A 14 10.78 -1.25 -40.63
N ARG A 15 12.07 -1.59 -40.47
CA ARG A 15 12.60 -2.08 -39.20
C ARG A 15 12.52 -1.01 -38.11
N PHE A 16 12.82 0.23 -38.46
CA PHE A 16 12.75 1.35 -37.50
C PHE A 16 11.31 1.63 -37.07
N ILE A 17 10.37 1.60 -38.00
CA ILE A 17 8.93 1.74 -37.70
C ILE A 17 8.45 0.59 -36.81
N ALA A 18 8.80 -0.65 -37.13
CA ALA A 18 8.44 -1.81 -36.32
C ALA A 18 8.99 -1.70 -34.90
N LEU A 19 10.26 -1.31 -34.76
CA LEU A 19 10.87 -1.12 -33.43
C LEU A 19 10.18 0.01 -32.63
N ALA A 20 9.92 1.14 -33.29
CA ALA A 20 9.21 2.27 -32.65
C ALA A 20 7.80 1.88 -32.19
N THR A 21 7.08 1.08 -33.01
CA THR A 21 5.76 0.56 -32.65
C THR A 21 5.83 -0.36 -31.44
N ILE A 22 6.79 -1.28 -31.38
CA ILE A 22 6.98 -2.19 -30.25
C ILE A 22 7.29 -1.40 -28.97
N VAL A 23 8.22 -0.44 -29.05
CA VAL A 23 8.55 0.42 -27.89
C VAL A 23 7.33 1.22 -27.43
N GLY A 24 6.55 1.76 -28.37
CA GLY A 24 5.30 2.48 -28.06
C GLY A 24 4.26 1.60 -27.36
N LEU A 25 4.10 0.34 -27.83
CA LEU A 25 3.18 -0.61 -27.21
C LEU A 25 3.64 -1.00 -25.78
N ILE A 26 4.94 -1.25 -25.60
CA ILE A 26 5.50 -1.55 -24.27
C ILE A 26 5.29 -0.36 -23.33
N HIS A 27 5.57 0.86 -23.80
CA HIS A 27 5.38 2.05 -22.98
C HIS A 27 3.91 2.24 -22.58
N LYS A 28 2.98 2.09 -23.53
CA LYS A 28 1.53 2.18 -23.27
C LYS A 28 1.09 1.12 -22.23
N SER A 29 1.47 -0.15 -22.46
CA SER A 29 1.15 -1.24 -21.54
C SER A 29 1.71 -0.98 -20.13
N HIS A 30 2.93 -0.45 -20.03
CA HIS A 30 3.54 -0.09 -18.76
C HIS A 30 2.78 1.04 -18.04
N GLN A 31 2.35 2.07 -18.78
CA GLN A 31 1.53 3.15 -18.20
C GLN A 31 0.18 2.64 -17.69
N GLU A 32 -0.50 1.80 -18.46
CA GLU A 32 -1.76 1.18 -18.04
C GLU A 32 -1.58 0.31 -16.79
N PHE A 33 -0.47 -0.42 -16.69
CA PHE A 33 -0.11 -1.20 -15.51
C PHE A 33 0.12 -0.33 -14.29
N LEU A 34 0.87 0.79 -14.43
CA LEU A 34 1.11 1.74 -13.33
C LEU A 34 -0.18 2.39 -12.83
N VAL A 35 -1.11 2.72 -13.73
CA VAL A 35 -2.43 3.25 -13.36
C VAL A 35 -3.22 2.21 -12.56
N ARG A 36 -3.24 0.95 -13.02
CA ARG A 36 -3.92 -0.14 -12.29
C ARG A 36 -3.35 -0.35 -10.89
N LEU A 37 -2.03 -0.32 -10.75
CA LEU A 37 -1.38 -0.43 -9.43
C LEU A 37 -1.76 0.73 -8.50
N LYS A 38 -1.89 1.93 -9.06
CA LYS A 38 -2.28 3.11 -8.28
C LYS A 38 -3.73 3.05 -7.79
N ASP A 39 -4.63 2.51 -8.60
CA ASP A 39 -6.06 2.49 -8.30
C ASP A 39 -6.50 1.22 -7.58
N LYS A 40 -5.92 0.06 -7.94
CA LYS A 40 -6.31 -1.26 -7.39
C LYS A 40 -5.34 -1.80 -6.32
N GLY A 41 -4.19 -1.16 -6.13
CA GLY A 41 -3.14 -1.65 -5.24
C GLY A 41 -2.28 -2.77 -5.84
N GLN A 42 -1.24 -3.16 -5.11
CA GLN A 42 -0.42 -4.30 -5.48
C GLN A 42 -1.12 -5.60 -5.05
N PRO A 43 -1.11 -6.66 -5.88
CA PRO A 43 -1.68 -7.94 -5.50
C PRO A 43 -1.06 -8.45 -4.19
N ILE A 44 -1.88 -9.01 -3.33
CA ILE A 44 -1.42 -9.71 -2.12
C ILE A 44 -0.97 -11.10 -2.55
N GLU A 45 0.28 -11.44 -2.28
CA GLU A 45 0.84 -12.76 -2.61
C GLU A 45 0.63 -13.75 -1.46
N LEU A 46 0.56 -15.04 -1.81
CA LEU A 46 0.42 -16.12 -0.82
C LEU A 46 1.56 -16.09 0.21
N SER A 47 2.77 -15.80 -0.24
CA SER A 47 3.95 -15.67 0.64
C SER A 47 3.82 -14.58 1.70
N ASP A 48 3.11 -13.49 1.38
CA ASP A 48 2.83 -12.41 2.33
C ASP A 48 1.85 -12.88 3.40
N VAL A 49 0.78 -13.57 2.97
CA VAL A 49 -0.27 -14.08 3.85
C VAL A 49 0.25 -15.20 4.75
N GLN A 50 1.09 -16.10 4.24
CA GLN A 50 1.67 -17.20 5.01
C GLN A 50 2.56 -16.77 6.19
N ARG A 51 3.07 -15.53 6.17
CA ARG A 51 3.80 -14.96 7.33
C ARG A 51 2.91 -14.76 8.56
N VAL A 52 1.62 -14.53 8.35
CA VAL A 52 0.62 -14.24 9.40
C VAL A 52 -0.41 -15.34 9.57
N LEU A 53 -0.71 -16.07 8.50
CA LEU A 53 -1.60 -17.24 8.46
C LEU A 53 -0.83 -18.42 7.78
N PRO A 54 0.04 -19.13 8.50
CA PRO A 54 0.86 -20.18 7.92
C PRO A 54 0.09 -21.33 7.27
N GLN A 55 -1.16 -21.55 7.70
CA GLN A 55 -2.07 -22.57 7.16
C GLN A 55 -2.74 -22.17 5.84
N ALA A 56 -2.53 -20.95 5.33
CA ALA A 56 -3.07 -20.52 4.05
C ALA A 56 -2.38 -21.23 2.89
N VAL A 57 -3.18 -21.86 2.01
CA VAL A 57 -2.69 -22.59 0.83
C VAL A 57 -3.15 -21.91 -0.46
N THR A 58 -4.34 -21.32 -0.44
CA THR A 58 -4.93 -20.67 -1.62
C THR A 58 -5.47 -19.29 -1.27
N LEU A 59 -5.29 -18.35 -2.19
CA LEU A 59 -5.90 -17.03 -2.12
C LEU A 59 -6.90 -16.84 -3.24
N ASN A 60 -8.04 -16.23 -2.92
CA ASN A 60 -9.02 -15.76 -3.90
C ASN A 60 -9.13 -14.24 -3.78
N SER A 61 -8.77 -13.54 -4.85
CA SER A 61 -8.86 -12.09 -4.97
C SER A 61 -9.95 -11.67 -5.93
N ASN A 62 -10.56 -10.52 -5.70
CA ASN A 62 -11.41 -9.89 -6.69
C ASN A 62 -10.53 -9.18 -7.72
N GLU A 63 -10.78 -9.37 -9.02
CA GLU A 63 -10.06 -8.68 -10.10
C GLU A 63 -10.24 -7.15 -10.04
N ASP A 64 -11.33 -6.69 -9.43
CA ASP A 64 -11.63 -5.27 -9.30
C ASP A 64 -10.99 -4.61 -8.07
N ASP A 65 -10.66 -5.40 -7.03
CA ASP A 65 -9.98 -4.91 -5.83
C ASP A 65 -8.88 -5.90 -5.39
N LEU A 66 -7.66 -5.66 -5.85
CA LEU A 66 -6.48 -6.47 -5.51
C LEU A 66 -6.00 -6.26 -4.07
N SER A 67 -6.59 -5.29 -3.37
CA SER A 67 -6.24 -4.99 -1.98
C SER A 67 -7.01 -5.85 -0.97
N VAL A 68 -7.87 -6.76 -1.44
CA VAL A 68 -8.67 -7.67 -0.61
C VAL A 68 -8.53 -9.09 -1.13
N VAL A 69 -8.18 -10.02 -0.25
CA VAL A 69 -8.09 -11.45 -0.57
C VAL A 69 -8.73 -12.30 0.52
N HIS A 70 -9.36 -13.41 0.12
CA HIS A 70 -9.80 -14.47 1.00
C HIS A 70 -8.73 -15.57 1.04
N ALA A 71 -8.34 -15.99 2.23
CA ALA A 71 -7.40 -17.08 2.43
C ALA A 71 -8.14 -18.39 2.78
N TYR A 72 -7.68 -19.48 2.18
CA TYR A 72 -8.23 -20.82 2.35
C TYR A 72 -7.13 -21.80 2.76
N ASP A 73 -7.50 -22.78 3.60
CA ASP A 73 -6.64 -23.90 4.00
C ASP A 73 -6.68 -25.05 2.97
N GLU A 74 -5.99 -26.18 3.28
CA GLU A 74 -5.96 -27.38 2.44
C GLU A 74 -7.34 -28.05 2.28
N GLN A 75 -8.28 -27.80 3.16
CA GLN A 75 -9.64 -28.31 3.12
C GLN A 75 -10.61 -27.35 2.42
N GLU A 76 -10.10 -26.33 1.71
CA GLU A 76 -10.88 -25.27 1.06
C GLU A 76 -11.78 -24.47 2.03
N LYS A 77 -11.50 -24.55 3.35
CA LYS A 77 -12.19 -23.72 4.34
C LYS A 77 -11.57 -22.33 4.34
N ARG A 78 -12.43 -21.29 4.30
CA ARG A 78 -11.99 -19.91 4.48
C ARG A 78 -11.45 -19.72 5.90
N ILE A 79 -10.20 -19.31 6.03
CA ILE A 79 -9.52 -19.10 7.31
C ILE A 79 -9.24 -17.63 7.61
N GLY A 80 -9.53 -16.73 6.67
CA GLY A 80 -9.41 -15.30 6.90
C GLY A 80 -9.77 -14.47 5.68
N LEU A 81 -10.08 -13.21 5.95
CA LEU A 81 -10.14 -12.14 4.99
C LEU A 81 -8.95 -11.21 5.27
N ILE A 82 -8.18 -10.90 4.25
CA ILE A 82 -7.03 -10.01 4.36
C ILE A 82 -7.29 -8.77 3.52
N THR A 83 -7.07 -7.61 4.12
CA THR A 83 -7.19 -6.31 3.45
C THR A 83 -5.87 -5.55 3.62
N GLN A 84 -5.29 -5.04 2.55
CA GLN A 84 -4.14 -4.13 2.67
C GLN A 84 -4.58 -2.67 2.69
N THR A 85 -3.75 -1.81 3.31
CA THR A 85 -4.07 -0.37 3.41
C THR A 85 -3.79 0.39 2.11
N SER A 86 -2.84 -0.06 1.29
CA SER A 86 -2.58 0.51 -0.05
C SER A 86 -3.70 0.11 -1.03
N PRO A 87 -4.09 1.00 -1.96
CA PRO A 87 -3.54 2.34 -2.21
C PRO A 87 -4.17 3.46 -1.37
N GLN A 88 -5.31 3.25 -0.71
CA GLN A 88 -6.07 4.31 -0.02
C GLN A 88 -5.26 4.96 1.12
N GLY A 89 -4.47 4.16 1.83
CA GLY A 89 -3.62 4.60 2.93
C GLY A 89 -2.30 5.26 2.53
N ASP A 90 -1.91 5.22 1.24
CA ASP A 90 -0.58 5.64 0.79
C ASP A 90 -0.29 7.14 1.00
N SER A 91 -1.33 7.95 1.16
CA SER A 91 -1.18 9.36 1.51
C SER A 91 -0.77 9.61 2.97
N ALA A 92 -0.86 8.61 3.83
CA ALA A 92 -0.41 8.69 5.22
C ALA A 92 1.10 8.49 5.29
N ILE A 93 1.82 9.61 5.33
CA ILE A 93 3.28 9.63 5.35
C ILE A 93 3.77 9.68 6.80
N GLY A 94 4.68 8.79 7.17
CA GLY A 94 5.37 8.77 8.45
C GLY A 94 6.49 9.81 8.50
N PHE A 95 7.69 9.38 8.87
CA PHE A 95 8.86 10.26 8.87
C PHE A 95 9.38 10.53 7.45
N SER A 96 9.51 9.50 6.61
CA SER A 96 10.03 9.63 5.24
C SER A 96 9.15 8.98 4.17
N GLY A 97 8.24 8.08 4.53
CA GLY A 97 7.40 7.37 3.58
C GLY A 97 6.12 6.78 4.18
N SER A 98 5.30 6.20 3.31
CA SER A 98 4.09 5.47 3.71
C SER A 98 4.41 4.04 4.11
N THR A 99 3.55 3.47 4.95
CA THR A 99 3.62 2.06 5.38
C THR A 99 2.35 1.35 4.93
N ASN A 100 2.50 0.31 4.12
CA ASN A 100 1.42 -0.57 3.71
C ASN A 100 1.27 -1.72 4.72
N LEU A 101 0.06 -1.90 5.21
CA LEU A 101 -0.29 -2.87 6.23
C LEU A 101 -1.21 -3.94 5.66
N MET A 102 -1.14 -5.14 6.22
CA MET A 102 -2.16 -6.18 6.11
C MET A 102 -3.00 -6.18 7.37
N VAL A 103 -4.31 -6.07 7.21
CA VAL A 103 -5.32 -6.20 8.26
C VAL A 103 -6.03 -7.53 8.03
N ILE A 104 -5.94 -8.44 8.98
CA ILE A 104 -6.56 -9.75 8.95
C ILE A 104 -7.84 -9.70 9.76
N TRP A 105 -8.93 -10.22 9.17
CA TRP A 105 -10.27 -10.23 9.75
C TRP A 105 -10.65 -11.64 10.15
N ASP A 106 -11.31 -11.77 11.28
CA ASP A 106 -11.95 -13.01 11.73
C ASP A 106 -13.32 -13.25 11.06
N GLU A 107 -14.01 -14.30 11.50
CA GLU A 107 -15.33 -14.67 10.98
C GLU A 107 -16.44 -13.69 11.41
N GLU A 108 -16.21 -12.90 12.46
CA GLU A 108 -17.12 -11.88 13.01
C GLU A 108 -16.87 -10.47 12.44
N ASP A 109 -16.08 -10.34 11.35
CA ASP A 109 -15.68 -9.06 10.74
C ASP A 109 -14.96 -8.11 11.73
N ARG A 110 -14.19 -8.69 12.64
CA ARG A 110 -13.29 -7.95 13.54
C ARG A 110 -11.83 -8.18 13.17
N VAL A 111 -11.00 -7.22 13.47
CA VAL A 111 -9.56 -7.37 13.25
C VAL A 111 -9.00 -8.46 14.14
N SER A 112 -8.48 -9.51 13.56
CA SER A 112 -7.73 -10.58 14.23
C SER A 112 -6.28 -10.19 14.44
N SER A 113 -5.65 -9.56 13.44
CA SER A 113 -4.29 -9.03 13.57
C SER A 113 -3.97 -7.98 12.52
N VAL A 114 -2.91 -7.20 12.78
CA VAL A 114 -2.35 -6.23 11.83
C VAL A 114 -0.85 -6.47 11.71
N SER A 115 -0.32 -6.43 10.50
CA SER A 115 1.11 -6.56 10.24
C SER A 115 1.59 -5.61 9.15
N ILE A 116 2.88 -5.26 9.17
CA ILE A 116 3.51 -4.49 8.10
C ILE A 116 3.79 -5.42 6.92
N ARG A 117 3.26 -5.06 5.75
CA ARG A 117 3.59 -5.72 4.48
C ARG A 117 4.84 -5.13 3.87
N SER A 118 4.88 -3.81 3.76
CA SER A 118 6.02 -3.06 3.24
C SER A 118 6.01 -1.64 3.80
N SER A 119 7.17 -1.01 3.86
CA SER A 119 7.29 0.38 4.29
C SER A 119 8.31 1.12 3.44
N GLY A 120 7.99 2.36 3.07
CA GLY A 120 8.91 3.35 2.53
C GLY A 120 9.43 4.32 3.59
N ASP A 121 9.09 4.09 4.86
CA ASP A 121 9.56 4.93 5.96
C ASP A 121 10.98 4.55 6.40
N THR A 122 11.57 5.36 7.26
CA THR A 122 12.92 5.13 7.79
C THR A 122 12.98 3.81 8.54
N VAL A 123 13.97 2.98 8.22
CA VAL A 123 14.12 1.61 8.76
C VAL A 123 14.13 1.62 10.29
N ASP A 124 14.91 2.48 10.92
CA ASP A 124 15.00 2.55 12.39
C ASP A 124 13.65 2.82 13.07
N HIS A 125 12.76 3.62 12.43
CA HIS A 125 11.42 3.89 12.96
C HIS A 125 10.50 2.70 12.77
N VAL A 126 10.62 1.97 11.65
CA VAL A 126 9.86 0.74 11.40
C VAL A 126 10.29 -0.34 12.38
N ASP A 127 11.59 -0.53 12.58
CA ASP A 127 12.14 -1.50 13.51
C ASP A 127 11.70 -1.21 14.95
N ALA A 128 11.72 0.06 15.37
CA ALA A 128 11.22 0.46 16.69
C ALA A 128 9.74 0.07 16.91
N ILE A 129 8.91 0.08 15.85
CA ILE A 129 7.52 -0.39 15.93
C ILE A 129 7.46 -1.92 15.99
N LEU A 130 8.27 -2.63 15.18
CA LEU A 130 8.31 -4.09 15.16
C LEU A 130 8.80 -4.68 16.48
N GLU A 131 9.68 -3.97 17.20
CA GLU A 131 10.13 -4.33 18.55
C GLU A 131 9.05 -4.15 19.63
N LYS A 132 7.90 -3.56 19.29
CA LYS A 132 6.76 -3.34 20.18
C LYS A 132 5.49 -4.02 19.65
N PRO A 133 5.39 -5.36 19.74
CA PRO A 133 4.25 -6.10 19.18
C PRO A 133 2.91 -5.67 19.76
N ASP A 134 2.89 -5.14 20.98
CA ASP A 134 1.68 -4.59 21.60
C ASP A 134 1.14 -3.34 20.89
N PHE A 135 1.96 -2.68 20.06
CA PHE A 135 1.50 -1.57 19.24
C PHE A 135 0.37 -1.98 18.28
N PHE A 136 0.43 -3.17 17.70
CA PHE A 136 -0.60 -3.64 16.77
C PHE A 136 -1.84 -4.15 17.48
N LYS A 137 -1.74 -4.63 18.72
CA LYS A 137 -2.88 -5.12 19.52
C LYS A 137 -3.95 -4.07 19.75
N GLN A 138 -3.61 -2.78 19.72
CA GLN A 138 -4.58 -1.70 19.85
C GLN A 138 -5.61 -1.63 18.71
N PHE A 139 -5.35 -2.31 17.59
CA PHE A 139 -6.26 -2.43 16.44
C PHE A 139 -7.11 -3.70 16.47
N GLU A 140 -6.70 -4.72 17.24
CA GLU A 140 -7.39 -6.01 17.34
C GLU A 140 -8.79 -5.86 17.96
N GLY A 141 -9.71 -6.71 17.53
CA GLY A 141 -11.11 -6.73 17.96
C GLY A 141 -11.96 -5.58 17.40
N LYS A 142 -11.38 -4.63 16.66
CA LYS A 142 -12.10 -3.47 16.10
C LYS A 142 -12.83 -3.83 14.82
N THR A 143 -13.97 -3.18 14.61
CA THR A 143 -14.72 -3.21 13.34
C THR A 143 -14.15 -2.20 12.33
N ARG A 144 -14.63 -2.25 11.08
CA ARG A 144 -14.25 -1.30 10.01
C ARG A 144 -14.60 0.13 10.39
N GLU A 145 -15.78 0.33 10.99
CA GLU A 145 -16.27 1.64 11.43
C GLU A 145 -15.42 2.21 12.57
N GLU A 146 -15.01 1.35 13.51
CA GLU A 146 -14.14 1.74 14.62
C GLU A 146 -12.73 2.12 14.12
N LEU A 147 -12.21 1.39 13.11
CA LEU A 147 -10.94 1.73 12.45
C LEU A 147 -11.04 3.02 11.65
N ALA A 148 -12.12 3.25 10.91
CA ALA A 148 -12.37 4.51 10.20
C ALA A 148 -12.45 5.69 11.17
N GLY A 149 -13.07 5.49 12.33
CA GLY A 149 -13.20 6.49 13.40
C GLY A 149 -11.99 6.65 14.32
N LEU A 150 -10.87 6.03 14.02
CA LEU A 150 -9.69 5.99 14.90
C LEU A 150 -9.16 7.40 15.17
N ARG A 151 -9.18 7.82 16.44
CA ARG A 151 -8.78 9.18 16.85
C ARG A 151 -7.57 9.21 17.76
N LYS A 152 -7.34 8.16 18.53
CA LYS A 152 -6.25 8.06 19.49
C LYS A 152 -5.56 6.72 19.37
N ILE A 153 -4.26 6.74 19.40
CA ILE A 153 -3.39 5.58 19.47
C ILE A 153 -2.29 5.81 20.51
N GLU A 154 -1.76 4.73 21.04
CA GLU A 154 -0.50 4.75 21.76
C GLU A 154 0.65 4.67 20.75
N ALA A 155 1.36 5.77 20.59
CA ALA A 155 2.48 5.83 19.66
C ALA A 155 3.75 5.26 20.30
N VAL A 156 4.59 4.62 19.49
CA VAL A 156 5.90 4.14 19.92
C VAL A 156 6.86 5.31 20.07
N SER A 157 7.52 5.39 21.25
CA SER A 157 8.55 6.41 21.50
C SER A 157 9.69 6.25 20.49
N GLY A 158 10.14 7.36 19.91
CA GLY A 158 11.14 7.36 18.84
C GLY A 158 10.58 7.14 17.45
N ALA A 159 9.35 6.58 17.31
CA ALA A 159 8.68 6.34 16.03
C ALA A 159 7.27 6.95 15.98
N THR A 160 7.06 8.09 16.61
CA THR A 160 5.73 8.70 16.77
C THR A 160 5.07 9.03 15.44
N LEU A 161 5.79 9.63 14.50
CA LEU A 161 5.23 9.99 13.19
C LEU A 161 4.84 8.75 12.39
N THR A 162 5.66 7.71 12.41
CA THR A 162 5.39 6.42 11.74
C THR A 162 4.19 5.73 12.39
N SER A 163 4.09 5.70 13.72
CA SER A 163 2.94 5.18 14.46
C SER A 163 1.64 5.87 14.06
N MET A 164 1.67 7.20 13.99
CA MET A 164 0.51 7.99 13.58
C MET A 164 0.14 7.77 12.11
N ALA A 165 1.14 7.63 11.22
CA ALA A 165 0.90 7.33 9.82
C ALA A 165 0.26 5.95 9.62
N ILE A 166 0.69 4.95 10.38
CA ILE A 166 0.09 3.62 10.40
C ILE A 166 -1.41 3.71 10.76
N ALA A 167 -1.75 4.43 11.83
CA ALA A 167 -3.15 4.61 12.22
C ALA A 167 -3.97 5.37 11.18
N ASP A 168 -3.39 6.41 10.57
CA ASP A 168 -4.05 7.16 9.50
C ASP A 168 -4.23 6.30 8.23
N ALA A 169 -3.26 5.46 7.88
CA ALA A 169 -3.36 4.54 6.73
C ALA A 169 -4.51 3.54 6.93
N ILE A 170 -4.64 2.99 8.13
CA ILE A 170 -5.75 2.12 8.50
C ILE A 170 -7.08 2.88 8.41
N ALA A 171 -7.18 4.06 9.03
CA ALA A 171 -8.41 4.86 9.00
C ALA A 171 -8.84 5.19 7.56
N LEU A 172 -7.91 5.67 6.73
CA LEU A 172 -8.16 5.99 5.32
C LEU A 172 -8.65 4.78 4.52
N ARG A 173 -8.08 3.59 4.78
CA ARG A 173 -8.48 2.36 4.10
C ARG A 173 -9.95 2.04 4.31
N PHE A 174 -10.49 2.34 5.49
CA PHE A 174 -11.88 2.05 5.87
C PHE A 174 -12.82 3.25 5.78
N GLY A 175 -12.46 4.27 5.00
CA GLY A 175 -13.31 5.43 4.72
C GLY A 175 -13.26 6.53 5.77
N GLY A 176 -12.31 6.45 6.70
CA GLY A 176 -12.02 7.54 7.63
C GLY A 176 -11.27 8.69 6.97
N GLU A 177 -11.08 9.75 7.74
CA GLU A 177 -10.35 10.93 7.30
C GLU A 177 -8.95 10.96 7.91
N LYS A 178 -7.97 11.44 7.13
CA LYS A 178 -6.65 11.78 7.64
C LYS A 178 -6.82 12.86 8.70
N LYS A 179 -6.26 12.67 9.88
CA LYS A 179 -6.29 13.70 10.93
C LYS A 179 -5.56 14.94 10.43
N VAL A 180 -6.35 15.95 10.09
CA VAL A 180 -5.83 17.27 9.75
C VAL A 180 -5.25 17.87 11.02
N GLY A 181 -3.95 18.23 11.01
CA GLY A 181 -3.37 19.07 12.06
C GLY A 181 -2.59 18.32 13.13
N ARG A 182 -1.72 17.37 12.77
CA ARG A 182 -0.65 16.87 13.65
C ARG A 182 0.27 17.99 14.13
N PHE A 183 0.39 19.02 13.32
CA PHE A 183 1.07 20.26 13.65
C PHE A 183 0.06 21.39 13.65
N PRO A 184 0.11 22.34 14.60
CA PRO A 184 -0.66 23.56 14.50
C PRO A 184 -0.41 24.19 13.14
N LYS A 185 -1.45 24.87 12.60
CA LYS A 185 -1.33 25.58 11.31
C LYS A 185 0.01 26.33 11.30
N PRO A 186 0.76 26.33 10.16
CA PRO A 186 1.97 27.13 10.06
C PRO A 186 1.67 28.53 10.57
N ILE A 187 2.49 29.01 11.49
CA ILE A 187 2.35 30.36 12.03
C ILE A 187 2.45 31.31 10.83
N ASP A 188 1.45 32.16 10.65
CA ASP A 188 1.48 33.16 9.56
C ASP A 188 2.74 34.00 9.75
N LEU A 189 3.59 34.05 8.71
CA LEU A 189 4.83 34.85 8.73
C LEU A 189 4.59 36.33 9.09
N LYS A 190 3.32 36.82 8.95
CA LYS A 190 2.92 38.14 9.42
C LYS A 190 2.79 38.21 10.94
N GLU A 191 2.48 37.08 11.62
CA GLU A 191 2.44 37.04 13.08
C GLU A 191 3.83 36.93 13.69
N VAL A 192 4.77 36.22 13.01
CA VAL A 192 6.16 36.08 13.47
C VAL A 192 6.89 37.43 13.49
N LYS A 193 6.51 38.38 12.65
CA LYS A 193 7.12 39.73 12.56
C LYS A 193 6.65 40.69 13.66
N LYS A 194 5.77 40.26 14.59
CA LYS A 194 5.30 41.08 15.71
C LYS A 194 6.10 40.90 17.00
N TYR A 195 7.07 39.99 17.00
CA TYR A 195 8.01 39.71 18.07
C TYR A 195 9.45 39.94 17.61
#